data_af1ee8e140db4678cd60e3f59e3c7af8
#
_entry.id   af1ee8e140db4678cd60e3f59e3c7af8
#
_cell.length_a   1.000
_cell.length_b   1.000
_cell.length_c   1.000
_cell.angle_alpha   90.00
_cell.angle_beta   90.00
_cell.angle_gamma   90.00
#
_symmetry.space_group_name_H-M   'P 1'
#
loop_
_entity.id
_entity.type
_entity.pdbx_description
1 polymer ?
#
loop_
_entity_poly.entity_id
_entity_poly.type
_entity_poly.pdbx_seq_one_letter_code
_entity_poly.pdbx_strand_id
1 'polypeptide(L)'
;MIELPRSTRTSQEAADAVGCALGQIAKSIIFRAARSDRAVLVLTSGANRVSESAVAELLGEPLGKADAGFVRARTGFVIGGLPPVGHAEPLVTFIDEDLLQYAEIWAAAGTPNALFKLTPAELAAMTGGKVAQVKAPIG
;
A
#
# COMPACT_ATOMS: atom_id res chain seq x y z
N MET A 1 14.45 4.07 -9.40
CA MET A 1 14.36 2.90 -8.48
C MET A 1 15.68 2.71 -7.77
N ILE A 2 15.62 2.42 -6.48
CA ILE A 2 16.80 2.13 -5.66
C ILE A 2 16.71 0.70 -5.16
N GLU A 3 17.77 -0.08 -5.40
CA GLU A 3 17.93 -1.38 -4.80
C GLU A 3 18.85 -1.25 -3.59
N LEU A 4 18.41 -1.81 -2.46
CA LEU A 4 19.10 -1.69 -1.18
C LEU A 4 19.74 -3.02 -0.80
N PRO A 5 20.87 -2.99 -0.08
CA PRO A 5 21.60 -4.23 0.28
C PRO A 5 20.88 -5.08 1.31
N ARG A 6 19.81 -4.58 1.92
CA ARG A 6 19.01 -5.29 2.91
C ARG A 6 17.51 -5.09 2.68
N SER A 7 16.70 -5.95 3.28
CA SER A 7 15.25 -5.91 3.16
C SER A 7 14.65 -4.61 3.69
N THR A 8 13.60 -4.12 3.01
CA THR A 8 12.77 -2.99 3.43
C THR A 8 11.32 -3.42 3.57
N ARG A 9 11.09 -4.59 4.18
CA ARG A 9 9.74 -5.15 4.35
C ARG A 9 8.85 -4.33 5.26
N THR A 10 9.44 -3.62 6.24
CA THR A 10 8.67 -2.71 7.09
C THR A 10 8.84 -1.28 6.60
N SER A 11 7.84 -0.44 6.89
CA SER A 11 7.90 0.98 6.55
C SER A 11 9.05 1.68 7.26
N GLN A 12 9.38 1.27 8.50
CA GLN A 12 10.48 1.85 9.25
C GLN A 12 11.83 1.51 8.61
N GLU A 13 12.03 0.27 8.19
CA GLU A 13 13.23 -0.13 7.48
C GLU A 13 13.39 0.65 6.17
N ALA A 14 12.29 0.83 5.43
CA ALA A 14 12.29 1.60 4.19
C ALA A 14 12.64 3.08 4.44
N ALA A 15 12.01 3.69 5.43
CA ALA A 15 12.26 5.10 5.77
C ALA A 15 13.71 5.32 6.19
N ASP A 16 14.26 4.44 7.01
CA ASP A 16 15.64 4.51 7.48
C ASP A 16 16.62 4.37 6.31
N ALA A 17 16.33 3.47 5.38
CA ALA A 17 17.22 3.19 4.26
C ALA A 17 17.35 4.36 3.27
N VAL A 18 16.27 5.11 3.05
CA VAL A 18 16.29 6.26 2.11
C VAL A 18 16.37 7.62 2.81
N GLY A 19 16.35 7.63 4.15
CA GLY A 19 16.50 8.86 4.93
C GLY A 19 15.28 9.79 4.87
N CYS A 20 14.07 9.24 4.80
CA CYS A 20 12.84 10.03 4.78
C CYS A 20 12.02 9.83 6.06
N ALA A 21 10.96 10.62 6.22
CA ALA A 21 10.01 10.44 7.31
C ALA A 21 9.19 9.15 7.10
N LEU A 22 8.82 8.49 8.20
CA LEU A 22 8.01 7.27 8.14
C LEU A 22 6.72 7.47 7.35
N GLY A 23 6.07 8.63 7.52
CA GLY A 23 4.82 8.95 6.82
C GLY A 23 4.97 9.07 5.30
N GLN A 24 6.19 9.23 4.79
CA GLN A 24 6.45 9.32 3.35
C GLN A 24 6.53 7.95 2.66
N ILE A 25 6.45 6.88 3.42
CA ILE A 25 6.40 5.53 2.85
C ILE A 25 4.96 5.19 2.50
N ALA A 26 4.70 4.90 1.22
CA ALA A 26 3.42 4.41 0.75
C ALA A 26 3.43 2.88 0.88
N LYS A 27 2.82 2.39 1.95
CA LYS A 27 2.77 0.97 2.28
C LYS A 27 1.59 0.32 1.59
N SER A 28 1.85 -0.75 0.85
CA SER A 28 0.81 -1.52 0.14
C SER A 28 0.29 -2.65 1.03
N ILE A 29 -1.00 -2.62 1.34
CA ILE A 29 -1.65 -3.66 2.14
C ILE A 29 -2.80 -4.24 1.33
N ILE A 30 -2.86 -5.57 1.26
CA ILE A 30 -3.94 -6.29 0.57
C ILE A 30 -4.95 -6.81 1.60
N PHE A 31 -6.22 -6.55 1.33
CA PHE A 31 -7.34 -7.15 2.02
C PHE A 31 -8.15 -8.00 1.03
N ARG A 32 -8.95 -8.88 1.56
CA ARG A 32 -9.87 -9.71 0.79
C ARG A 32 -11.30 -9.22 1.05
N ALA A 33 -12.03 -8.91 -0.01
CA ALA A 33 -13.44 -8.58 0.09
C ALA A 33 -14.20 -9.86 0.46
N ALA A 34 -14.86 -9.86 1.62
CA ALA A 34 -15.40 -11.10 2.21
C ALA A 34 -16.53 -11.74 1.39
N ARG A 35 -17.28 -10.94 0.62
CA ARG A 35 -18.39 -11.45 -0.20
C ARG A 35 -18.00 -11.76 -1.63
N SER A 36 -17.31 -10.82 -2.28
CA SER A 36 -16.96 -10.93 -3.70
C SER A 36 -15.64 -11.65 -3.94
N ASP A 37 -14.85 -11.88 -2.89
CA ASP A 37 -13.51 -12.48 -2.96
C ASP A 37 -12.49 -11.65 -3.76
N ARG A 38 -12.78 -10.36 -3.98
CA ARG A 38 -11.86 -9.47 -4.70
C ARG A 38 -10.67 -9.10 -3.83
N ALA A 39 -9.52 -8.91 -4.46
CA ALA A 39 -8.37 -8.32 -3.79
C ALA A 39 -8.53 -6.79 -3.73
N VAL A 40 -8.29 -6.22 -2.55
CA VAL A 40 -8.38 -4.78 -2.30
C VAL A 40 -7.02 -4.27 -1.85
N LEU A 41 -6.48 -3.31 -2.59
CA LEU A 41 -5.20 -2.68 -2.26
C LEU A 41 -5.45 -1.37 -1.51
N VAL A 42 -4.84 -1.23 -0.34
CA VAL A 42 -4.84 0.03 0.39
C VAL A 42 -3.40 0.55 0.45
N LEU A 43 -3.19 1.72 -0.12
CA LEU A 43 -1.91 2.41 -0.09
C LEU A 43 -1.95 3.39 1.08
N THR A 44 -1.36 2.99 2.20
CA THR A 44 -1.40 3.77 3.45
C THR A 44 -0.05 4.42 3.73
N SER A 45 -0.09 5.60 4.38
CA SER A 45 1.12 6.21 4.93
C SER A 45 1.74 5.27 5.96
N GLY A 46 3.05 5.10 5.94
CA GLY A 46 3.75 4.22 6.87
C GLY A 46 3.60 4.59 8.34
N ALA A 47 3.19 5.84 8.62
CA ALA A 47 2.92 6.30 9.99
C ALA A 47 1.51 5.94 10.47
N ASN A 48 0.64 5.44 9.58
CA ASN A 48 -0.77 5.16 9.89
C ASN A 48 -1.06 3.67 9.94
N ARG A 49 -2.15 3.33 10.64
CA ARG A 49 -2.77 2.00 10.57
C ARG A 49 -4.04 2.11 9.76
N VAL A 50 -4.36 1.08 8.99
CA VAL A 50 -5.60 1.03 8.21
C VAL A 50 -6.79 0.74 9.12
N SER A 51 -7.87 1.50 8.95
CA SER A 51 -9.16 1.19 9.54
C SER A 51 -9.89 0.25 8.61
N GLU A 52 -10.02 -1.02 8.97
CA GLU A 52 -10.71 -2.02 8.17
C GLU A 52 -12.20 -1.67 8.01
N SER A 53 -12.82 -1.10 9.05
CA SER A 53 -14.22 -0.68 8.97
C SER A 53 -14.42 0.49 7.99
N ALA A 54 -13.50 1.45 7.96
CA ALA A 54 -13.58 2.56 7.01
C ALA A 54 -13.44 2.07 5.57
N VAL A 55 -12.51 1.15 5.33
CA VAL A 55 -12.32 0.56 3.99
C VAL A 55 -13.51 -0.29 3.60
N ALA A 56 -14.08 -1.05 4.53
CA ALA A 56 -15.29 -1.84 4.27
C ALA A 56 -16.47 -0.95 3.85
N GLU A 57 -16.65 0.20 4.50
CA GLU A 57 -17.68 1.17 4.12
C GLU A 57 -17.45 1.71 2.71
N LEU A 58 -16.23 2.07 2.38
CA LEU A 58 -15.87 2.57 1.04
C LEU A 58 -16.08 1.51 -0.04
N LEU A 59 -15.78 0.27 0.29
CA LEU A 59 -15.92 -0.86 -0.62
C LEU A 59 -17.36 -1.31 -0.79
N GLY A 60 -18.17 -1.17 0.25
CA GLY A 60 -19.58 -1.62 0.27
C GLY A 60 -19.75 -3.07 0.71
N GLU A 61 -18.71 -3.71 1.27
CA GLU A 61 -18.78 -5.06 1.83
C GLU A 61 -17.72 -5.26 2.91
N PRO A 62 -17.90 -6.27 3.80
CA PRO A 62 -16.92 -6.55 4.84
C PRO A 62 -15.55 -6.97 4.27
N LEU A 63 -14.50 -6.66 5.00
CA LEU A 63 -13.15 -7.13 4.69
C LEU A 63 -12.85 -8.42 5.44
N GLY A 64 -12.14 -9.32 4.76
CA GLY A 64 -11.54 -10.51 5.33
C GLY A 64 -10.02 -10.42 5.29
N LYS A 65 -9.38 -11.34 5.96
CA LYS A 65 -7.93 -11.43 6.00
C LYS A 65 -7.40 -12.01 4.70
N ALA A 66 -6.37 -11.37 4.14
CA ALA A 66 -5.64 -11.88 2.99
C ALA A 66 -4.34 -12.53 3.49
N ASP A 67 -4.21 -13.84 3.34
CA ASP A 67 -2.97 -14.53 3.68
C ASP A 67 -1.90 -14.36 2.58
N ALA A 68 -0.69 -14.83 2.84
CA ALA A 68 0.42 -14.70 1.90
C ALA A 68 0.13 -15.38 0.55
N GLY A 69 -0.54 -16.52 0.56
CA GLY A 69 -0.93 -17.24 -0.66
C GLY A 69 -1.92 -16.45 -1.51
N PHE A 70 -2.91 -15.84 -0.86
CA PHE A 70 -3.89 -14.98 -1.53
C PHE A 70 -3.19 -13.76 -2.18
N VAL A 71 -2.34 -13.08 -1.43
CA VAL A 71 -1.60 -11.91 -1.93
C VAL A 71 -0.77 -12.30 -3.17
N ARG A 72 0.00 -13.38 -3.08
CA ARG A 72 0.83 -13.82 -4.19
C ARG A 72 0.03 -14.23 -5.42
N ALA A 73 -1.07 -14.95 -5.22
CA ALA A 73 -1.93 -15.41 -6.32
C ALA A 73 -2.60 -14.25 -7.04
N ARG A 74 -3.05 -13.24 -6.30
CA ARG A 74 -3.81 -12.12 -6.86
C ARG A 74 -2.92 -11.00 -7.40
N THR A 75 -1.73 -10.79 -6.83
CA THR A 75 -0.84 -9.68 -7.23
C THR A 75 0.37 -10.12 -8.03
N GLY A 76 0.84 -11.35 -7.83
CA GLY A 76 2.09 -11.83 -8.38
C GLY A 76 3.33 -11.46 -7.55
N PHE A 77 3.14 -10.80 -6.42
CA PHE A 77 4.23 -10.31 -5.56
C PHE A 77 4.09 -10.85 -4.14
N VAL A 78 5.19 -10.81 -3.38
CA VAL A 78 5.20 -11.19 -1.97
C VAL A 78 4.93 -9.98 -1.08
N ILE A 79 4.42 -10.24 0.12
CA ILE A 79 4.22 -9.20 1.14
C ILE A 79 5.57 -8.53 1.45
N GLY A 80 5.58 -7.20 1.54
CA GLY A 80 6.78 -6.41 1.78
C GLY A 80 7.49 -5.95 0.51
N GLY A 81 7.25 -6.63 -0.62
CA GLY A 81 7.77 -6.22 -1.92
C GLY A 81 6.70 -5.72 -2.89
N LEU A 82 5.44 -5.68 -2.44
CA LEU A 82 4.28 -5.36 -3.26
C LEU A 82 4.31 -3.92 -3.78
N PRO A 83 4.45 -3.71 -5.10
CA PRO A 83 4.39 -2.38 -5.68
C PRO A 83 2.95 -1.89 -5.79
N PRO A 84 2.73 -0.58 -6.00
CA PRO A 84 1.36 -0.05 -6.17
C PRO A 84 0.73 -0.41 -7.51
N VAL A 85 1.50 -0.88 -8.47
CA VAL A 85 1.03 -1.24 -9.83
C VAL A 85 1.72 -2.51 -10.32
N GLY A 86 1.30 -3.01 -11.48
CA GLY A 86 1.93 -4.18 -12.10
C GLY A 86 1.43 -5.51 -11.56
N HIS A 87 0.23 -5.52 -10.98
CA HIS A 87 -0.35 -6.72 -10.36
C HIS A 87 -0.87 -7.71 -11.41
N ALA A 88 -0.94 -8.99 -11.03
CA ALA A 88 -1.40 -10.07 -11.91
C ALA A 88 -2.85 -9.87 -12.36
N GLU A 89 -3.68 -9.21 -11.57
CA GLU A 89 -5.05 -8.86 -11.93
C GLU A 89 -5.39 -7.46 -11.42
N PRO A 90 -6.42 -6.79 -11.99
CA PRO A 90 -6.84 -5.48 -11.51
C PRO A 90 -7.31 -5.54 -10.05
N LEU A 91 -6.89 -4.56 -9.25
CA LEU A 91 -7.24 -4.46 -7.84
C LEU A 91 -8.11 -3.24 -7.60
N VAL A 92 -9.08 -3.38 -6.68
CA VAL A 92 -9.76 -2.20 -6.13
C VAL A 92 -8.74 -1.49 -5.24
N THR A 93 -8.48 -0.21 -5.51
CA THR A 93 -7.39 0.52 -4.83
C THR A 93 -7.90 1.77 -4.13
N PHE A 94 -7.51 1.92 -2.86
CA PHE A 94 -7.72 3.13 -2.08
C PHE A 94 -6.38 3.73 -1.66
N ILE A 95 -6.31 5.05 -1.65
CA ILE A 95 -5.09 5.79 -1.31
C ILE A 95 -5.35 6.63 -0.06
N ASP A 96 -4.49 6.47 0.94
CA ASP A 96 -4.53 7.23 2.17
C ASP A 96 -4.33 8.72 1.86
N GLU A 97 -5.29 9.56 2.26
CA GLU A 97 -5.22 11.00 2.03
C GLU A 97 -4.00 11.65 2.69
N ASP A 98 -3.47 11.06 3.76
CA ASP A 98 -2.32 11.60 4.46
C ASP A 98 -1.04 11.55 3.62
N LEU A 99 -0.99 10.71 2.57
CA LEU A 99 0.14 10.70 1.65
C LEU A 99 0.22 12.00 0.83
N LEU A 100 -0.91 12.67 0.63
CA LEU A 100 -0.96 13.89 -0.19
C LEU A 100 -0.33 15.12 0.47
N GLN A 101 -0.02 15.05 1.76
CA GLN A 101 0.65 16.15 2.45
C GLN A 101 2.15 16.25 2.12
N TYR A 102 2.72 15.25 1.51
CA TYR A 102 4.14 15.22 1.17
C TYR A 102 4.37 15.56 -0.30
N ALA A 103 5.49 16.23 -0.57
CA ALA A 103 5.90 16.53 -1.95
C ALA A 103 6.38 15.25 -2.66
N GLU A 104 7.02 14.36 -1.92
CA GLU A 104 7.57 13.11 -2.43
C GLU A 104 7.29 11.96 -1.45
N ILE A 105 7.01 10.78 -2.01
CA ILE A 105 6.77 9.55 -1.26
C ILE A 105 7.60 8.41 -1.87
N TRP A 106 7.71 7.30 -1.15
CA TRP A 106 8.46 6.13 -1.58
C TRP A 106 7.58 4.88 -1.53
N ALA A 107 7.69 4.02 -2.52
CA ALA A 107 6.92 2.78 -2.59
C ALA A 107 7.82 1.61 -2.97
N ALA A 108 7.39 0.39 -2.63
CA ALA A 108 8.09 -0.83 -3.01
C ALA A 108 8.07 -1.01 -4.53
N ALA A 109 9.15 -1.55 -5.07
CA ALA A 109 9.38 -1.68 -6.51
C ALA A 109 9.37 -3.14 -6.99
N GLY A 110 8.64 -4.02 -6.31
CA GLY A 110 8.45 -5.40 -6.73
C GLY A 110 9.25 -6.43 -5.92
N THR A 111 10.22 -6.00 -5.14
CA THR A 111 10.98 -6.87 -4.23
C THR A 111 11.10 -6.21 -2.86
N PRO A 112 11.35 -6.99 -1.77
CA PRO A 112 11.44 -6.41 -0.43
C PRO A 112 12.60 -5.44 -0.19
N ASN A 113 13.54 -5.34 -1.12
CA ASN A 113 14.69 -4.43 -0.99
C ASN A 113 14.83 -3.45 -2.14
N ALA A 114 13.77 -3.23 -2.91
CA ALA A 114 13.74 -2.23 -3.98
C ALA A 114 12.65 -1.19 -3.70
N LEU A 115 13.01 0.09 -3.80
CA LEU A 115 12.11 1.21 -3.60
C LEU A 115 12.20 2.19 -4.76
N PHE A 116 11.13 2.92 -5.01
CA PHE A 116 11.15 4.04 -5.95
C PHE A 116 10.44 5.26 -5.36
N LYS A 117 10.91 6.43 -5.79
CA LYS A 117 10.38 7.71 -5.35
C LYS A 117 9.38 8.23 -6.39
N LEU A 118 8.27 8.81 -5.91
CA LEU A 118 7.25 9.38 -6.78
C LEU A 118 6.50 10.48 -6.01
N THR A 119 5.67 11.23 -6.72
CA THR A 119 4.77 12.18 -6.07
C THR A 119 3.43 11.51 -5.77
N PRO A 120 2.65 12.02 -4.81
CA PRO A 120 1.29 11.52 -4.57
C PRO A 120 0.39 11.60 -5.81
N ALA A 121 0.54 12.64 -6.63
CA ALA A 121 -0.22 12.77 -7.88
C ALA A 121 0.14 11.67 -8.88
N GLU A 122 1.41 11.31 -8.98
CA GLU A 122 1.85 10.18 -9.81
C GLU A 122 1.28 8.86 -9.31
N LEU A 123 1.25 8.67 -7.99
CA LEU A 123 0.67 7.47 -7.40
C LEU A 123 -0.80 7.32 -7.78
N ALA A 124 -1.59 8.39 -7.64
CA ALA A 124 -3.01 8.38 -8.01
C ALA A 124 -3.21 8.10 -9.51
N ALA A 125 -2.41 8.73 -10.36
CA ALA A 125 -2.50 8.54 -11.82
C ALA A 125 -2.14 7.12 -12.24
N MET A 126 -1.08 6.55 -11.65
CA MET A 126 -0.61 5.20 -11.98
C MET A 126 -1.58 4.11 -11.55
N THR A 127 -2.21 4.27 -10.41
CA THR A 127 -3.05 3.22 -9.80
C THR A 127 -4.53 3.36 -10.15
N GLY A 128 -4.98 4.56 -10.51
CA GLY A 128 -6.41 4.86 -10.64
C GLY A 128 -7.15 4.75 -9.31
N GLY A 129 -6.42 4.73 -8.19
CA GLY A 129 -7.00 4.56 -6.87
C GLY A 129 -7.80 5.77 -6.39
N LYS A 130 -8.74 5.50 -5.49
CA LYS A 130 -9.55 6.54 -4.88
C LYS A 130 -8.88 7.04 -3.60
N VAL A 131 -8.62 8.34 -3.54
CA VAL A 131 -8.11 8.99 -2.32
C VAL A 131 -9.23 9.05 -1.29
N ALA A 132 -8.96 8.58 -0.08
CA ALA A 132 -9.96 8.49 0.98
C ALA A 132 -9.32 8.48 2.36
N GLN A 133 -10.14 8.68 3.38
CA GLN A 133 -9.72 8.55 4.78
C GLN A 133 -9.77 7.08 5.17
N VAL A 134 -8.63 6.41 5.13
CA VAL A 134 -8.52 4.97 5.42
C VAL A 134 -7.79 4.68 6.73
N LYS A 135 -7.27 5.70 7.41
CA LYS A 135 -6.49 5.51 8.64
C LYS A 135 -7.38 5.24 9.85
N ALA A 136 -6.88 4.39 10.75
CA ALA A 136 -7.51 4.17 12.04
C ALA A 136 -7.31 5.39 12.96
N PRO A 137 -8.28 5.70 13.83
CA PRO A 137 -8.10 6.77 14.82
C PRO A 137 -6.92 6.46 15.74
N ILE A 138 -6.24 7.51 16.18
CA ILE A 138 -5.19 7.42 17.19
C ILE A 138 -5.87 7.27 18.55
N GLY A 139 -5.45 6.27 19.32
CA GLY A 139 -6.04 6.14 20.66
C GLY A 139 -5.96 4.80 21.26
#